data_e465b997ee04f4b600f33a89a9e40bfd
#
_entry.id   e465b997ee04f4b600f33a89a9e40bfd
#
_cell.length_a   1.000
_cell.length_b   1.000
_cell.length_c   1.000
_cell.angle_alpha   90.00
_cell.angle_beta   90.00
_cell.angle_gamma   90.00
#
_symmetry.space_group_name_H-M   'P 1'
#
loop_
_entity.id
_entity.type
_entity.pdbx_description
1 polymer ?
#
loop_
_entity_poly.entity_id
_entity_poly.type
_entity_poly.pdbx_seq_one_letter_code
_entity_poly.pdbx_strand_id
1 'polypeptide(L)'
;MEQLFANVVSNRKFLYSAFYSYDNEQVISFFESHGMPTKTERGNRVFPVSDHSSDVIAALSTALRGQHVEVLLHTKVKRLLLEKRDEEKRVTGVELADHTKMHADAVIVATGGISYPSTGATGDGYRMAEESGHKMVSPTPALVPMELKEPWVRDLQGLSLRNVRMSVTRGKNCLLYTSPSPR
;
A
#
# COMPACT_ATOMS: atom_id res chain seq x y z
N MET A 1 6.42 8.58 16.76
CA MET A 1 7.11 7.29 16.39
C MET A 1 6.73 6.12 17.28
N GLU A 2 6.84 6.18 18.60
CA GLU A 2 6.51 5.05 19.50
C GLU A 2 5.09 4.51 19.29
N GLN A 3 4.09 5.39 19.18
CA GLN A 3 2.70 4.99 18.92
C GLN A 3 2.52 4.30 17.57
N LEU A 4 3.27 4.71 16.56
CA LEU A 4 3.24 4.09 15.24
C LEU A 4 3.79 2.66 15.32
N PHE A 5 4.95 2.48 15.93
CA PHE A 5 5.54 1.16 16.11
C PHE A 5 4.75 0.25 17.05
N ALA A 6 4.01 0.81 18.01
CA ALA A 6 3.13 0.03 18.88
C ALA A 6 2.03 -0.70 18.09
N ASN A 7 1.63 -0.16 16.94
CA ASN A 7 0.61 -0.75 16.07
C ASN A 7 1.17 -1.74 15.03
N VAL A 8 2.50 -1.86 14.92
CA VAL A 8 3.12 -2.86 14.04
C VAL A 8 3.10 -4.23 14.71
N VAL A 9 2.34 -5.16 14.15
CA VAL A 9 2.06 -6.48 14.74
C VAL A 9 3.32 -7.37 14.76
N SER A 10 4.14 -7.32 13.70
CA SER A 10 5.34 -8.15 13.59
C SER A 10 6.47 -7.40 12.88
N ASN A 11 7.70 -7.86 13.05
CA ASN A 11 8.90 -7.33 12.37
C ASN A 11 9.12 -5.81 12.50
N ARG A 12 8.78 -5.20 13.63
CA ARG A 12 8.92 -3.75 13.87
C ARG A 12 10.28 -3.20 13.49
N LYS A 13 11.35 -3.93 13.83
CA LYS A 13 12.73 -3.49 13.58
C LYS A 13 13.04 -3.28 12.08
N PHE A 14 12.40 -4.06 11.21
CA PHE A 14 12.54 -3.91 9.77
C PHE A 14 12.10 -2.52 9.28
N LEU A 15 11.09 -1.93 9.91
CA LEU A 15 10.52 -0.64 9.51
C LEU A 15 11.23 0.57 10.14
N TYR A 16 12.14 0.38 11.12
CA TYR A 16 12.77 1.50 11.82
C TYR A 16 13.48 2.44 10.86
N SER A 17 14.34 1.94 10.00
CA SER A 17 15.08 2.79 9.06
C SER A 17 14.14 3.60 8.18
N ALA A 18 13.12 2.98 7.61
CA ALA A 18 12.17 3.65 6.72
C ALA A 18 11.41 4.78 7.44
N PHE A 19 10.82 4.48 8.61
CA PHE A 19 10.00 5.45 9.33
C PHE A 19 10.79 6.55 10.05
N TYR A 20 12.05 6.28 10.43
CA TYR A 20 12.92 7.35 10.95
C TYR A 20 13.50 8.23 9.84
N SER A 21 13.61 7.72 8.61
CA SER A 21 14.05 8.50 7.46
C SER A 21 12.93 9.32 6.83
N TYR A 22 11.70 8.81 6.86
CA TYR A 22 10.54 9.48 6.26
C TYR A 22 9.28 9.14 7.06
N ASP A 23 8.88 10.04 7.93
CA ASP A 23 7.79 9.87 8.88
C ASP A 23 6.44 10.38 8.35
N ASN A 24 5.40 10.22 9.16
CA ASN A 24 4.05 10.65 8.81
C ASN A 24 3.91 12.17 8.64
N GLU A 25 4.68 12.97 9.37
CA GLU A 25 4.62 14.43 9.26
C GLU A 25 5.28 14.90 7.96
N GLN A 26 6.38 14.24 7.57
CA GLN A 26 7.02 14.48 6.28
C GLN A 26 6.11 14.09 5.11
N VAL A 27 5.34 12.99 5.24
CA VAL A 27 4.31 12.62 4.26
C VAL A 27 3.24 13.70 4.15
N ILE A 28 2.71 14.20 5.27
CA ILE A 28 1.71 15.29 5.29
C ILE A 28 2.29 16.53 4.61
N SER A 29 3.48 16.96 5.03
CA SER A 29 4.16 18.15 4.48
C SER A 29 4.41 18.02 2.97
N PHE A 30 4.74 16.81 2.49
CA PHE A 30 4.89 16.55 1.07
C PHE A 30 3.60 16.85 0.29
N PHE A 31 2.46 16.33 0.75
CA PHE A 31 1.19 16.57 0.06
C PHE A 31 0.74 18.03 0.14
N GLU A 32 0.89 18.68 1.28
CA GLU A 32 0.55 20.09 1.48
C GLU A 32 1.40 21.01 0.61
N SER A 33 2.71 20.76 0.52
CA SER A 33 3.61 21.53 -0.35
C SER A 33 3.31 21.35 -1.85
N HIS A 34 2.59 20.28 -2.23
CA HIS A 34 2.16 20.06 -3.59
C HIS A 34 0.68 20.42 -3.85
N GLY A 35 0.12 21.27 -2.97
CA GLY A 35 -1.19 21.89 -3.18
C GLY A 35 -2.38 21.07 -2.69
N MET A 36 -2.18 20.06 -1.85
CA MET A 36 -3.24 19.29 -1.22
C MET A 36 -3.30 19.55 0.28
N PRO A 37 -4.09 20.52 0.75
CA PRO A 37 -4.29 20.75 2.18
C PRO A 37 -4.92 19.53 2.84
N THR A 38 -4.44 19.20 4.05
CA THR A 38 -4.86 18.02 4.78
C THR A 38 -5.67 18.36 6.02
N LYS A 39 -6.46 17.41 6.49
CA LYS A 39 -7.15 17.45 7.79
C LYS A 39 -6.92 16.12 8.51
N THR A 40 -6.80 16.20 9.85
CA THR A 40 -6.71 15.00 10.69
C THR A 40 -8.07 14.71 11.30
N GLU A 41 -8.59 13.53 11.04
CA GLU A 41 -9.84 13.04 11.60
C GLU A 41 -9.60 12.16 12.83
N ARG A 42 -10.70 11.76 13.46
CA ARG A 42 -10.68 10.84 14.61
C ARG A 42 -9.90 9.57 14.29
N GLY A 43 -9.05 9.16 15.21
CA GLY A 43 -8.17 8.00 15.05
C GLY A 43 -6.87 8.33 14.31
N ASN A 44 -6.50 9.61 14.28
CA ASN A 44 -5.27 10.12 13.64
C ASN A 44 -5.19 9.78 12.14
N ARG A 45 -6.35 9.75 11.47
CA ARG A 45 -6.42 9.51 10.03
C ARG A 45 -6.34 10.84 9.30
N VAL A 46 -5.43 10.94 8.35
CA VAL A 46 -5.23 12.15 7.55
C VAL A 46 -5.90 11.98 6.19
N PHE A 47 -6.68 12.99 5.81
CA PHE A 47 -7.39 13.06 4.54
C PHE A 47 -7.21 14.42 3.87
N PRO A 48 -7.41 14.53 2.55
CA PRO A 48 -7.59 15.83 1.91
C PRO A 48 -8.75 16.59 2.55
N VAL A 49 -8.62 17.90 2.69
CA VAL A 49 -9.74 18.77 3.20
C VAL A 49 -10.99 18.61 2.34
N SER A 50 -10.82 18.40 1.04
CA SER A 50 -11.90 18.19 0.07
C SER A 50 -12.62 16.86 0.18
N ASP A 51 -12.05 15.87 0.87
CA ASP A 51 -12.49 14.47 0.86
C ASP A 51 -12.41 13.77 -0.52
N HIS A 52 -11.71 14.37 -1.49
CA HIS A 52 -11.56 13.82 -2.84
C HIS A 52 -10.20 13.12 -3.03
N SER A 53 -10.23 11.85 -3.42
CA SER A 53 -9.00 11.09 -3.74
C SER A 53 -8.28 11.63 -4.98
N SER A 54 -8.98 12.35 -5.87
CA SER A 54 -8.39 13.05 -7.02
C SER A 54 -7.30 14.04 -6.63
N ASP A 55 -7.41 14.66 -5.44
CA ASP A 55 -6.43 15.65 -4.99
C ASP A 55 -5.10 15.00 -4.63
N VAL A 56 -5.15 13.77 -4.11
CA VAL A 56 -3.95 12.95 -3.89
C VAL A 56 -3.23 12.70 -5.22
N ILE A 57 -3.99 12.32 -6.26
CA ILE A 57 -3.44 12.07 -7.59
C ILE A 57 -2.88 13.37 -8.19
N ALA A 58 -3.56 14.49 -8.00
CA ALA A 58 -3.12 15.80 -8.51
C ALA A 58 -1.81 16.24 -7.85
N ALA A 59 -1.67 16.08 -6.53
CA ALA A 59 -0.45 16.41 -5.79
C ALA A 59 0.73 15.56 -6.26
N LEU A 60 0.56 14.24 -6.38
CA LEU A 60 1.58 13.33 -6.90
C LEU A 60 1.97 13.68 -8.34
N SER A 61 1.00 13.97 -9.19
CA SER A 61 1.24 14.36 -10.59
C SER A 61 2.01 15.70 -10.69
N THR A 62 1.75 16.62 -9.75
CA THR A 62 2.47 17.90 -9.67
C THR A 62 3.93 17.66 -9.25
N ALA A 63 4.16 16.79 -8.26
CA ALA A 63 5.50 16.42 -7.83
C ALA A 63 6.32 15.79 -8.98
N LEU A 64 5.73 14.84 -9.70
CA LEU A 64 6.39 14.15 -10.83
C LEU A 64 6.75 15.12 -11.95
N ARG A 65 5.83 16.03 -12.32
CA ARG A 65 6.10 17.05 -13.35
C ARG A 65 7.23 17.98 -12.95
N GLY A 66 7.29 18.39 -11.69
CA GLY A 66 8.36 19.23 -11.17
C GLY A 66 9.74 18.57 -11.23
N GLN A 67 9.80 17.25 -11.25
CA GLN A 67 11.05 16.48 -11.36
C GLN A 67 11.32 15.94 -12.76
N HIS A 68 10.55 16.38 -13.78
CA HIS A 68 10.66 15.92 -15.16
C HIS A 68 10.55 14.39 -15.33
N VAL A 69 9.76 13.74 -14.48
CA VAL A 69 9.53 12.30 -14.56
C VAL A 69 8.53 12.00 -15.69
N GLU A 70 8.92 11.11 -16.60
CA GLU A 70 8.02 10.59 -17.62
C GLU A 70 7.10 9.53 -17.03
N VAL A 71 5.79 9.70 -17.21
CA VAL A 71 4.77 8.75 -16.75
C VAL A 71 4.16 8.03 -17.92
N LEU A 72 4.44 6.74 -18.05
CA LEU A 72 3.90 5.89 -19.10
C LEU A 72 2.64 5.17 -18.60
N LEU A 73 1.47 5.66 -18.97
CA LEU A 73 0.19 5.04 -18.65
C LEU A 73 -0.09 3.84 -19.58
N HIS A 74 -0.93 2.92 -19.12
CA HIS A 74 -1.31 1.70 -19.87
C HIS A 74 -0.10 0.85 -20.31
N THR A 75 1.02 0.99 -19.62
CA THR A 75 2.28 0.32 -19.93
C THR A 75 2.55 -0.75 -18.90
N LYS A 76 2.17 -1.99 -19.23
CA LYS A 76 2.33 -3.12 -18.32
C LYS A 76 3.74 -3.69 -18.41
N VAL A 77 4.44 -3.73 -17.27
CA VAL A 77 5.73 -4.41 -17.15
C VAL A 77 5.50 -5.92 -17.00
N LYS A 78 6.14 -6.71 -17.84
CA LYS A 78 6.08 -8.17 -17.85
C LYS A 78 7.07 -8.79 -16.88
N ARG A 79 8.33 -8.34 -16.94
CA ARG A 79 9.44 -8.87 -16.11
C ARG A 79 10.61 -7.90 -16.01
N LEU A 80 11.50 -8.15 -15.07
CA LEU A 80 12.79 -7.50 -14.99
C LEU A 80 13.75 -8.09 -16.06
N LEU A 81 14.60 -7.27 -16.65
CA LEU A 81 15.74 -7.71 -17.46
C LEU A 81 16.89 -8.00 -16.52
N LEU A 82 17.31 -9.25 -16.50
CA LEU A 82 18.40 -9.74 -15.64
C LEU A 82 19.57 -10.16 -16.51
N GLU A 83 20.73 -9.61 -16.24
CA GLU A 83 21.99 -10.06 -16.82
C GLU A 83 22.80 -10.78 -15.75
N LYS A 84 23.40 -11.90 -16.12
CA LYS A 84 24.33 -12.60 -15.26
C LYS A 84 25.72 -12.03 -15.51
N ARG A 85 26.31 -11.46 -14.49
CA ARG A 85 27.66 -10.96 -14.50
C ARG A 85 28.43 -11.70 -13.40
N ASP A 86 29.33 -12.54 -13.81
CA ASP A 86 30.05 -13.50 -12.94
C ASP A 86 29.02 -14.44 -12.23
N GLU A 87 28.95 -14.46 -10.92
CA GLU A 87 27.99 -15.26 -10.16
C GLU A 87 26.74 -14.44 -9.73
N GLU A 88 26.70 -13.13 -9.99
CA GLU A 88 25.64 -12.25 -9.55
C GLU A 88 24.66 -11.92 -10.70
N LYS A 89 23.39 -11.77 -10.34
CA LYS A 89 22.36 -11.25 -11.25
C LYS A 89 22.24 -9.73 -11.05
N ARG A 90 22.34 -8.99 -12.15
CA ARG A 90 22.12 -7.54 -12.18
C ARG A 90 20.86 -7.21 -12.96
N VAL A 91 20.04 -6.32 -12.41
CA VAL A 91 18.90 -5.75 -13.14
C VAL A 91 19.42 -4.68 -14.11
N THR A 92 19.00 -4.76 -15.38
CA THR A 92 19.41 -3.83 -16.44
C THR A 92 18.23 -3.12 -17.10
N GLY A 93 17.04 -3.32 -16.59
CA GLY A 93 15.82 -2.70 -17.08
C GLY A 93 14.58 -3.57 -16.92
N VAL A 94 13.60 -3.32 -17.76
CA VAL A 94 12.31 -4.03 -17.77
C VAL A 94 11.91 -4.45 -19.18
N GLU A 95 11.18 -5.57 -19.29
CA GLU A 95 10.47 -5.96 -20.51
C GLU A 95 8.98 -5.67 -20.32
N LEU A 96 8.37 -4.98 -21.26
CA LEU A 96 6.96 -4.69 -21.29
C LEU A 96 6.14 -5.86 -21.82
N ALA A 97 4.82 -5.79 -21.69
CA ALA A 97 3.92 -6.85 -22.16
C ALA A 97 3.94 -7.02 -23.69
N ASP A 98 4.24 -5.98 -24.42
CA ASP A 98 4.42 -5.96 -25.89
C ASP A 98 5.82 -6.40 -26.34
N HIS A 99 6.65 -6.90 -25.41
CA HIS A 99 8.05 -7.29 -25.59
C HIS A 99 9.05 -6.15 -25.83
N THR A 100 8.63 -4.90 -25.76
CA THR A 100 9.55 -3.77 -25.74
C THR A 100 10.47 -3.85 -24.54
N LYS A 101 11.76 -3.61 -24.74
CA LYS A 101 12.76 -3.57 -23.65
C LYS A 101 13.13 -2.13 -23.34
N MET A 102 13.06 -1.78 -22.09
CA MET A 102 13.50 -0.48 -21.58
C MET A 102 14.67 -0.70 -20.63
N HIS A 103 15.82 -0.14 -20.98
CA HIS A 103 17.03 -0.26 -20.16
C HIS A 103 17.07 0.84 -19.11
N ALA A 104 17.59 0.52 -17.94
CA ALA A 104 17.77 1.43 -16.81
C ALA A 104 18.92 0.97 -15.92
N ASP A 105 19.59 1.91 -15.27
CA ASP A 105 20.66 1.63 -14.31
C ASP A 105 20.15 1.02 -13.02
N ALA A 106 18.89 1.37 -12.64
CA ALA A 106 18.19 0.82 -11.49
C ALA A 106 16.70 0.73 -11.74
N VAL A 107 16.02 -0.20 -11.09
CA VAL A 107 14.56 -0.38 -11.16
C VAL A 107 13.98 -0.45 -9.75
N ILE A 108 13.02 0.40 -9.46
CA ILE A 108 12.24 0.37 -8.23
C ILE A 108 10.92 -0.36 -8.51
N VAL A 109 10.69 -1.49 -7.85
CA VAL A 109 9.45 -2.25 -7.95
C VAL A 109 8.49 -1.79 -6.85
N ALA A 110 7.49 -1.01 -7.23
CA ALA A 110 6.49 -0.42 -6.32
C ALA A 110 5.05 -0.76 -6.76
N THR A 111 4.84 -2.01 -7.18
CA THR A 111 3.59 -2.49 -7.81
C THR A 111 2.46 -2.80 -6.82
N GLY A 112 2.66 -2.56 -5.53
CA GLY A 112 1.70 -2.91 -4.50
C GLY A 112 1.64 -4.41 -4.20
N GLY A 113 0.61 -4.81 -3.46
CA GLY A 113 0.39 -6.21 -3.04
C GLY A 113 -0.62 -6.96 -3.89
N ILE A 114 -1.52 -7.72 -3.23
CA ILE A 114 -2.56 -8.55 -3.87
C ILE A 114 -3.97 -8.28 -3.34
N SER A 115 -4.14 -7.25 -2.51
CA SER A 115 -5.42 -7.02 -1.81
C SER A 115 -6.54 -6.51 -2.73
N TYR A 116 -6.19 -5.71 -3.75
CA TYR A 116 -7.15 -5.14 -4.69
C TYR A 116 -6.67 -5.27 -6.14
N PRO A 117 -6.86 -6.43 -6.76
CA PRO A 117 -6.39 -6.69 -8.14
C PRO A 117 -6.97 -5.71 -9.17
N SER A 118 -8.20 -5.22 -8.96
CA SER A 118 -8.85 -4.24 -9.83
C SER A 118 -8.15 -2.88 -9.88
N THR A 119 -7.31 -2.56 -8.88
CA THR A 119 -6.48 -1.35 -8.83
C THR A 119 -5.06 -1.56 -9.35
N GLY A 120 -4.76 -2.72 -9.93
CA GLY A 120 -3.44 -3.08 -10.43
C GLY A 120 -2.54 -3.83 -9.44
N ALA A 121 -3.02 -4.08 -8.20
CA ALA A 121 -2.28 -4.83 -7.18
C ALA A 121 -2.39 -6.34 -7.42
N THR A 122 -1.74 -6.84 -8.48
CA THR A 122 -1.87 -8.21 -9.00
C THR A 122 -0.77 -9.16 -8.51
N GLY A 123 0.13 -8.71 -7.63
CA GLY A 123 1.23 -9.52 -7.13
C GLY A 123 2.44 -9.61 -8.07
N ASP A 124 2.49 -8.81 -9.11
CA ASP A 124 3.61 -8.82 -10.06
C ASP A 124 4.97 -8.57 -9.39
N GLY A 125 5.02 -7.74 -8.35
CA GLY A 125 6.24 -7.50 -7.59
C GLY A 125 6.78 -8.75 -6.89
N TYR A 126 5.91 -9.59 -6.36
CA TYR A 126 6.32 -10.86 -5.74
C TYR A 126 6.94 -11.80 -6.76
N ARG A 127 6.29 -11.95 -7.93
CA ARG A 127 6.81 -12.75 -9.02
C ARG A 127 8.17 -12.24 -9.51
N MET A 128 8.32 -10.93 -9.71
CA MET A 128 9.59 -10.32 -10.11
C MET A 128 10.70 -10.55 -9.08
N ALA A 129 10.37 -10.52 -7.80
CA ALA A 129 11.31 -10.80 -6.73
C ALA A 129 11.79 -12.26 -6.76
N GLU A 130 10.87 -13.22 -6.94
CA GLU A 130 11.23 -14.64 -7.07
C GLU A 130 12.10 -14.91 -8.30
N GLU A 131 11.74 -14.35 -9.46
CA GLU A 131 12.52 -14.44 -10.69
C GLU A 131 13.93 -13.87 -10.53
N SER A 132 14.07 -12.85 -9.67
CA SER A 132 15.38 -12.26 -9.34
C SER A 132 16.19 -13.08 -8.33
N GLY A 133 15.58 -14.13 -7.75
CA GLY A 133 16.25 -15.05 -6.82
C GLY A 133 15.97 -14.77 -5.34
N HIS A 134 15.04 -13.90 -5.01
CA HIS A 134 14.61 -13.68 -3.63
C HIS A 134 13.70 -14.82 -3.15
N LYS A 135 13.87 -15.21 -1.89
CA LYS A 135 12.96 -16.14 -1.23
C LYS A 135 11.70 -15.40 -0.80
N MET A 136 10.57 -15.81 -1.35
CA MET A 136 9.28 -15.26 -0.95
C MET A 136 8.67 -16.02 0.22
N VAL A 137 8.11 -15.26 1.16
CA VAL A 137 7.23 -15.80 2.20
C VAL A 137 5.79 -15.50 1.77
N SER A 138 4.96 -16.53 1.68
CA SER A 138 3.57 -16.38 1.23
C SER A 138 2.83 -15.35 2.09
N PRO A 139 2.23 -14.32 1.48
CA PRO A 139 1.42 -13.35 2.21
C PRO A 139 0.21 -14.03 2.85
N THR A 140 -0.12 -13.60 4.06
CA THR A 140 -1.34 -14.02 4.75
C THR A 140 -2.28 -12.83 4.91
N PRO A 141 -3.61 -13.03 4.86
CA PRO A 141 -4.57 -11.95 5.06
C PRO A 141 -4.42 -11.32 6.44
N ALA A 142 -4.41 -9.98 6.51
CA ALA A 142 -4.40 -9.23 7.76
C ALA A 142 -5.77 -8.66 8.11
N LEU A 143 -6.54 -8.22 7.09
CA LEU A 143 -7.91 -7.76 7.22
C LEU A 143 -8.77 -8.56 6.25
N VAL A 144 -9.81 -9.19 6.76
CA VAL A 144 -10.73 -10.03 5.99
C VAL A 144 -12.17 -9.69 6.36
N PRO A 145 -13.12 -9.79 5.42
CA PRO A 145 -14.53 -9.76 5.76
C PRO A 145 -14.88 -10.96 6.64
N MET A 146 -15.80 -10.77 7.59
CA MET A 146 -16.34 -11.85 8.41
C MET A 146 -17.64 -12.31 7.84
N GLU A 147 -17.76 -13.63 7.65
CA GLU A 147 -19.03 -14.26 7.33
C GLU A 147 -19.75 -14.61 8.64
N LEU A 148 -21.00 -14.22 8.76
CA LEU A 148 -21.85 -14.53 9.89
C LEU A 148 -22.92 -15.53 9.49
N LYS A 149 -23.25 -16.46 10.40
CA LYS A 149 -24.29 -17.47 10.18
C LYS A 149 -25.70 -16.90 10.32
N GLU A 150 -25.84 -15.82 11.06
CA GLU A 150 -27.10 -15.18 11.37
C GLU A 150 -27.69 -14.48 10.14
N PRO A 151 -28.92 -14.84 9.72
CA PRO A 151 -29.51 -14.30 8.48
C PRO A 151 -29.83 -12.80 8.55
N TRP A 152 -30.09 -12.25 9.73
CA TRP A 152 -30.42 -10.82 9.93
C TRP A 152 -29.29 -9.87 9.49
N VAL A 153 -28.06 -10.36 9.37
CA VAL A 153 -26.92 -9.57 8.88
C VAL A 153 -27.13 -9.07 7.45
N ARG A 154 -27.88 -9.81 6.64
CA ARG A 154 -28.22 -9.42 5.25
C ARG A 154 -29.13 -8.19 5.22
N ASP A 155 -29.98 -8.03 6.23
CA ASP A 155 -30.90 -6.89 6.35
C ASP A 155 -30.13 -5.59 6.71
N LEU A 156 -28.88 -5.73 7.17
CA LEU A 156 -28.00 -4.62 7.48
C LEU A 156 -27.08 -4.24 6.32
N GLN A 157 -27.27 -4.79 5.13
CA GLN A 157 -26.45 -4.46 3.97
C GLN A 157 -26.55 -2.96 3.64
N GLY A 158 -25.37 -2.31 3.52
CA GLY A 158 -25.30 -0.86 3.29
C GLY A 158 -25.36 0.00 4.55
N LEU A 159 -25.58 -0.58 5.73
CA LEU A 159 -25.55 0.15 7.00
C LEU A 159 -24.10 0.50 7.37
N SER A 160 -23.82 1.80 7.49
CA SER A 160 -22.56 2.30 8.04
C SER A 160 -22.76 2.76 9.48
N LEU A 161 -22.14 2.07 10.42
CA LEU A 161 -22.16 2.43 11.82
C LEU A 161 -21.05 3.43 12.13
N ARG A 162 -21.39 4.56 12.74
CA ARG A 162 -20.44 5.60 13.16
C ARG A 162 -20.23 5.56 14.66
N ASN A 163 -18.99 5.78 15.10
CA ASN A 163 -18.64 5.87 16.52
C ASN A 163 -18.99 4.61 17.33
N VAL A 164 -18.94 3.44 16.72
CA VAL A 164 -19.16 2.16 17.40
C VAL A 164 -17.83 1.47 17.68
N ARG A 165 -17.82 0.70 18.75
CA ARG A 165 -16.77 -0.27 19.05
C ARG A 165 -17.34 -1.66 18.77
N MET A 166 -16.70 -2.41 17.90
CA MET A 166 -17.04 -3.82 17.69
C MET A 166 -16.04 -4.69 18.43
N SER A 167 -16.52 -5.69 19.14
CA SER A 167 -15.67 -6.67 19.80
C SER A 167 -16.18 -8.08 19.54
N VAL A 168 -15.26 -8.99 19.27
CA VAL A 168 -15.56 -10.41 19.17
C VAL A 168 -15.11 -11.06 20.47
N THR A 169 -16.05 -11.73 21.15
CA THR A 169 -15.77 -12.37 22.44
C THR A 169 -16.02 -13.88 22.35
N ARG A 170 -15.21 -14.63 23.07
CA ARG A 170 -15.43 -16.04 23.32
C ARG A 170 -15.53 -16.26 24.84
N GLY A 171 -16.74 -16.43 25.34
CA GLY A 171 -17.02 -16.39 26.78
C GLY A 171 -16.66 -15.02 27.36
N LYS A 172 -15.80 -14.99 28.41
CA LYS A 172 -15.34 -13.74 29.03
C LYS A 172 -14.12 -13.12 28.33
N ASN A 173 -13.53 -13.80 27.36
CA ASN A 173 -12.31 -13.34 26.68
C ASN A 173 -12.66 -12.56 25.42
N CYS A 174 -12.15 -11.35 25.31
CA CYS A 174 -12.21 -10.58 24.07
C CYS A 174 -11.12 -11.06 23.11
N LEU A 175 -11.52 -11.47 21.90
CA LEU A 175 -10.61 -11.99 20.88
C LEU A 175 -10.17 -10.89 19.89
N LEU A 176 -11.02 -9.90 19.65
CA LEU A 176 -10.75 -8.85 18.69
C LEU A 176 -11.44 -7.55 19.10
N TYR A 177 -10.69 -6.45 19.03
CA TYR A 177 -11.21 -5.09 19.08
C TYR A 177 -11.00 -4.44 17.72
N THR A 178 -12.03 -3.81 17.18
CA THR A 178 -11.87 -2.96 16.01
C THR A 178 -11.81 -1.49 16.42
N SER A 179 -10.98 -0.73 15.73
CA SER A 179 -11.10 0.73 15.74
C SER A 179 -12.47 1.15 15.15
N PRO A 180 -12.98 2.34 15.48
CA PRO A 180 -14.22 2.84 14.87
C PRO A 180 -14.13 2.73 13.35
N SER A 181 -15.21 2.21 12.74
CA SER A 181 -15.34 1.96 11.32
C SER A 181 -14.84 3.14 10.47
N PRO A 182 -14.04 2.90 9.43
CA PRO A 182 -13.83 3.89 8.38
C PRO A 182 -15.18 4.25 7.72
N ARG A 183 -15.25 5.42 7.13
CA ARG A 183 -16.41 5.86 6.32
C ARG A 183 -16.69 4.91 5.16
#